data_029209dcdda357693bf8a4ffc1da60da
#
_entry.id   029209dcdda357693bf8a4ffc1da60da
#
_cell.length_a   1.000
_cell.length_b   1.000
_cell.length_c   1.000
_cell.angle_alpha   90.00
_cell.angle_beta   90.00
_cell.angle_gamma   90.00
#
_symmetry.space_group_name_H-M   'P 1'
#
loop_
_entity.id
_entity.type
_entity.pdbx_description
1 polymer ?
#
loop_
_entity_poly.entity_id
_entity_poly.type
_entity_poly.pdbx_seq_one_letter_code
_entity_poly.pdbx_strand_id
1 'polypeptide(L)'
;MLNTWSPPAQSCWGKTNEVGDWLPVVQHLEDAAGVMAEVWRLQPQSIRSLLADTLGGERAAQTFVCFLAGIHDVGKISADFAFKARLPRTNGTSTSYLCDQMERQGFVIGKPDRPIPHGALGQTHVTSWLLSRYPDAPRARRCARNIASIVGGHHGTNPTSADVEKVELSLAREEHLWKATRDEVLDTMAAHTGADEFLPTWMGSPISIQTQIVCEALVIVTDWIASSETLFPYDFATPTPDRVRRAVARLQLPHPWQPAPCPGSVDELFGTSFPSLTHGAPNAMQRVAVEVADTMPEPGLLAIEAPMGHGKTEAALMCAQVLAERFGLGGIFFGLPTMATSNPMFGRVREWLDAVPAKDPSSISLAHSKAGLNEEYQQLMPWNATMAVYDEGAGTQREASAIVHEWFLGRKRAILADHVVGTIDQALFTGLKAKHVVLRHLGLASKVVIIDEVHAADVYMREYLKVVLEWLGAYRTPVILM
;
A
#
# COMPACT_ATOMS: atom_id res chain seq x y z
N MET A 1 10.56 19.01 -15.26
CA MET A 1 11.81 18.41 -14.78
C MET A 1 12.59 17.58 -15.81
N LEU A 2 11.96 17.04 -16.86
CA LEU A 2 12.75 16.32 -17.90
C LEU A 2 13.98 17.08 -18.44
N ASN A 3 13.94 18.41 -18.44
CA ASN A 3 15.07 19.25 -18.86
C ASN A 3 16.26 19.26 -17.90
N THR A 4 16.14 18.65 -16.72
CA THR A 4 17.24 18.55 -15.73
C THR A 4 18.03 17.25 -15.84
N TRP A 5 17.48 16.26 -16.54
CA TRP A 5 18.12 14.97 -16.75
C TRP A 5 19.11 15.00 -17.94
N SER A 6 20.18 14.25 -17.84
CA SER A 6 21.10 14.07 -18.96
C SER A 6 20.42 13.38 -20.15
N PRO A 7 20.89 13.59 -21.39
CA PRO A 7 20.36 12.88 -22.55
C PRO A 7 20.42 11.34 -22.42
N PRO A 8 21.46 10.71 -21.83
CA PRO A 8 21.45 9.29 -21.53
C PRO A 8 20.29 8.89 -20.62
N ALA A 9 20.05 9.59 -19.50
CA ALA A 9 18.96 9.29 -18.56
C ALA A 9 17.58 9.42 -19.21
N GLN A 10 17.38 10.46 -20.03
CA GLN A 10 16.13 10.67 -20.78
C GLN A 10 15.88 9.59 -21.84
N SER A 11 16.92 8.98 -22.41
CA SER A 11 16.80 7.95 -23.43
C SER A 11 16.38 6.59 -22.90
N CYS A 12 16.56 6.34 -21.59
CA CYS A 12 16.21 5.07 -20.95
C CYS A 12 14.70 4.90 -20.85
N TRP A 13 14.15 3.95 -21.60
CA TRP A 13 12.72 3.66 -21.56
C TRP A 13 12.32 2.86 -20.33
N GLY A 14 11.15 3.16 -19.75
CA GLY A 14 10.62 2.47 -18.57
C GLY A 14 9.33 1.71 -18.83
N LYS A 15 8.51 2.24 -19.73
CA LYS A 15 7.18 1.69 -20.09
C LYS A 15 6.95 1.82 -21.59
N THR A 16 6.15 0.89 -22.14
CA THR A 16 5.69 0.95 -23.54
C THR A 16 4.27 0.40 -23.62
N ASN A 17 3.42 0.97 -24.48
CA ASN A 17 2.07 0.48 -24.75
C ASN A 17 1.99 -0.38 -26.02
N GLU A 18 0.79 -0.84 -26.35
CA GLU A 18 0.55 -1.71 -27.51
C GLU A 18 0.78 -1.04 -28.84
N VAL A 19 0.62 0.30 -28.93
CA VAL A 19 0.83 1.06 -30.17
C VAL A 19 2.28 1.51 -30.34
N GLY A 20 3.12 1.29 -29.34
CA GLY A 20 4.54 1.60 -29.38
C GLY A 20 4.94 2.91 -28.70
N ASP A 21 3.97 3.67 -28.14
CA ASP A 21 4.35 4.82 -27.31
C ASP A 21 5.13 4.35 -26.07
N TRP A 22 5.94 5.23 -25.54
CA TRP A 22 6.83 4.90 -24.44
C TRP A 22 6.96 6.02 -23.41
N LEU A 23 7.40 5.69 -22.22
CA LEU A 23 7.67 6.61 -21.13
C LEU A 23 9.12 6.40 -20.64
N PRO A 24 9.93 7.48 -20.49
CA PRO A 24 11.25 7.38 -19.87
C PRO A 24 11.17 6.85 -18.43
N VAL A 25 12.20 6.10 -18.01
CA VAL A 25 12.30 5.65 -16.60
C VAL A 25 12.24 6.85 -15.66
N VAL A 26 13.00 7.91 -15.95
CA VAL A 26 13.07 9.10 -15.09
C VAL A 26 11.71 9.79 -14.93
N GLN A 27 10.89 9.85 -15.99
CA GLN A 27 9.54 10.42 -15.86
C GLN A 27 8.63 9.54 -15.00
N HIS A 28 8.70 8.21 -15.17
CA HIS A 28 7.95 7.29 -14.32
C HIS A 28 8.34 7.40 -12.84
N LEU A 29 9.63 7.56 -12.55
CA LEU A 29 10.13 7.74 -11.19
C LEU A 29 9.69 9.06 -10.56
N GLU A 30 9.71 10.16 -11.33
CA GLU A 30 9.16 11.45 -10.90
C GLU A 30 7.65 11.36 -10.62
N ASP A 31 6.88 10.75 -11.55
CA ASP A 31 5.45 10.53 -11.38
C ASP A 31 5.18 9.70 -10.10
N ALA A 32 5.95 8.64 -9.87
CA ALA A 32 5.82 7.79 -8.69
C ALA A 32 6.14 8.55 -7.39
N ALA A 33 7.20 9.35 -7.36
CA ALA A 33 7.53 10.17 -6.19
C ALA A 33 6.40 11.17 -5.86
N GLY A 34 5.84 11.81 -6.89
CA GLY A 34 4.71 12.72 -6.73
C GLY A 34 3.43 12.03 -6.27
N VAL A 35 3.11 10.86 -6.83
CA VAL A 35 1.98 10.02 -6.38
C VAL A 35 2.16 9.60 -4.93
N MET A 36 3.38 9.21 -4.52
CA MET A 36 3.64 8.82 -3.15
C MET A 36 3.38 9.95 -2.16
N ALA A 37 3.68 11.19 -2.51
CA ALA A 37 3.36 12.33 -1.66
C ALA A 37 1.85 12.45 -1.39
N GLU A 38 1.00 12.14 -2.37
CA GLU A 38 -0.45 12.12 -2.20
C GLU A 38 -0.92 10.86 -1.45
N VAL A 39 -0.37 9.68 -1.77
CA VAL A 39 -0.64 8.43 -1.06
C VAL A 39 -0.28 8.55 0.43
N TRP A 40 0.81 9.26 0.77
CA TRP A 40 1.18 9.55 2.16
C TRP A 40 0.10 10.32 2.91
N ARG A 41 -0.49 11.35 2.29
CA ARG A 41 -1.56 12.16 2.89
C ARG A 41 -2.82 11.34 3.17
N LEU A 42 -3.02 10.27 2.40
CA LEU A 42 -4.14 9.34 2.55
C LEU A 42 -3.82 8.19 3.53
N GLN A 43 -2.66 8.18 4.20
CA GLN A 43 -2.42 7.21 5.26
C GLN A 43 -3.03 7.67 6.58
N PRO A 44 -3.65 6.75 7.37
CA PRO A 44 -4.11 7.08 8.71
C PRO A 44 -2.96 7.47 9.63
N GLN A 45 -3.27 8.19 10.69
CA GLN A 45 -2.27 8.68 11.65
C GLN A 45 -1.43 7.55 12.23
N SER A 46 -2.03 6.39 12.50
CA SER A 46 -1.33 5.18 13.00
C SER A 46 -0.17 4.76 12.11
N ILE A 47 -0.36 4.72 10.78
CA ILE A 47 0.71 4.37 9.82
C ILE A 47 1.77 5.47 9.77
N ARG A 48 1.36 6.73 9.72
CA ARG A 48 2.32 7.86 9.70
C ARG A 48 3.17 7.88 10.95
N SER A 49 2.56 7.69 12.14
CA SER A 49 3.28 7.62 13.40
C SER A 49 4.22 6.42 13.48
N LEU A 50 3.80 5.23 13.04
CA LEU A 50 4.64 4.03 12.99
C LEU A 50 5.92 4.26 12.19
N LEU A 51 5.80 4.91 11.03
CA LEU A 51 6.94 5.22 10.18
C LEU A 51 7.78 6.37 10.74
N ALA A 52 7.14 7.40 11.29
CA ALA A 52 7.82 8.55 11.90
C ALA A 52 8.71 8.15 13.08
N ASP A 53 8.22 7.27 13.96
CA ASP A 53 8.96 6.77 15.12
C ASP A 53 10.27 6.07 14.73
N THR A 54 10.27 5.39 13.57
CA THR A 54 11.44 4.64 13.09
C THR A 54 12.39 5.50 12.25
N LEU A 55 11.84 6.46 11.48
CA LEU A 55 12.58 7.17 10.42
C LEU A 55 13.03 8.58 10.83
N GLY A 56 12.75 9.01 12.07
CA GLY A 56 13.22 10.29 12.59
C GLY A 56 12.23 11.45 12.43
N GLY A 57 10.93 11.14 12.49
CA GLY A 57 9.84 12.11 12.44
C GLY A 57 9.01 12.04 11.16
N GLU A 58 7.86 12.71 11.17
CA GLU A 58 6.88 12.62 10.07
C GLU A 58 7.43 13.14 8.73
N ARG A 59 8.15 14.26 8.75
CA ARG A 59 8.80 14.79 7.54
C ARG A 59 9.84 13.83 6.98
N ALA A 60 10.67 13.23 7.84
CA ALA A 60 11.66 12.24 7.43
C ALA A 60 11.00 11.00 6.85
N ALA A 61 9.91 10.51 7.46
CA ALA A 61 9.16 9.36 6.98
C ALA A 61 8.51 9.62 5.61
N GLN A 62 7.85 10.77 5.42
CA GLN A 62 7.30 11.17 4.12
C GLN A 62 8.39 11.25 3.05
N THR A 63 9.50 11.92 3.37
CA THR A 63 10.65 12.04 2.46
C THR A 63 11.20 10.66 2.09
N PHE A 64 11.30 9.75 3.07
CA PHE A 64 11.80 8.38 2.86
C PHE A 64 10.96 7.62 1.84
N VAL A 65 9.64 7.59 2.03
CA VAL A 65 8.76 6.83 1.11
C VAL A 65 8.70 7.49 -0.28
N CYS A 66 8.73 8.83 -0.37
CA CYS A 66 8.80 9.54 -1.65
C CYS A 66 10.12 9.25 -2.39
N PHE A 67 11.24 9.22 -1.69
CA PHE A 67 12.52 8.83 -2.25
C PHE A 67 12.50 7.39 -2.77
N LEU A 68 12.00 6.44 -1.96
CA LEU A 68 11.89 5.04 -2.38
C LEU A 68 11.03 4.87 -3.63
N ALA A 69 9.87 5.56 -3.69
CA ALA A 69 9.03 5.56 -4.88
C ALA A 69 9.75 6.18 -6.10
N GLY A 70 10.56 7.23 -5.87
CA GLY A 70 11.34 7.88 -6.91
C GLY A 70 12.53 7.08 -7.42
N ILE A 71 12.88 5.96 -6.78
CA ILE A 71 14.04 5.13 -7.20
C ILE A 71 13.69 3.65 -7.43
N HIS A 72 12.43 3.24 -7.22
CA HIS A 72 12.05 1.81 -7.20
C HIS A 72 12.42 1.07 -8.49
N ASP A 73 12.33 1.73 -9.62
CA ASP A 73 12.57 1.19 -10.95
C ASP A 73 13.97 1.54 -11.54
N VAL A 74 14.88 2.04 -10.73
CA VAL A 74 16.23 2.41 -11.19
C VAL A 74 16.97 1.26 -11.88
N GLY A 75 16.68 0.02 -11.52
CA GLY A 75 17.23 -1.18 -12.15
C GLY A 75 16.78 -1.41 -13.60
N LYS A 76 15.78 -0.67 -14.10
CA LYS A 76 15.42 -0.66 -15.53
C LYS A 76 16.48 0.03 -16.39
N ILE A 77 17.35 0.83 -15.81
CA ILE A 77 18.52 1.40 -16.48
C ILE A 77 19.61 0.32 -16.55
N SER A 78 19.44 -0.61 -17.47
CA SER A 78 20.34 -1.74 -17.69
C SER A 78 20.25 -2.29 -19.11
N ALA A 79 21.33 -2.90 -19.59
CA ALA A 79 21.36 -3.56 -20.90
C ALA A 79 20.31 -4.67 -21.00
N ASP A 80 20.12 -5.44 -19.94
CA ASP A 80 19.13 -6.52 -19.85
C ASP A 80 17.68 -6.02 -20.03
N PHE A 81 17.34 -4.92 -19.39
CA PHE A 81 16.01 -4.35 -19.54
C PHE A 81 15.85 -3.68 -20.92
N ALA A 82 16.83 -2.91 -21.33
CA ALA A 82 16.82 -2.23 -22.64
C ALA A 82 16.63 -3.21 -23.80
N PHE A 83 17.31 -4.37 -23.76
CA PHE A 83 17.21 -5.41 -24.80
C PHE A 83 15.78 -5.91 -25.00
N LYS A 84 14.88 -5.82 -24.00
CA LYS A 84 13.48 -6.24 -24.15
C LYS A 84 12.75 -5.51 -25.29
N ALA A 85 13.18 -4.28 -25.62
CA ALA A 85 12.60 -3.53 -26.74
C ALA A 85 12.89 -4.15 -28.12
N ARG A 86 13.91 -5.02 -28.23
CA ARG A 86 14.24 -5.80 -29.45
C ARG A 86 13.48 -7.12 -29.54
N LEU A 87 12.79 -7.54 -28.48
CA LEU A 87 12.03 -8.79 -28.52
C LEU A 87 10.73 -8.60 -29.35
N PRO A 88 10.35 -9.62 -30.13
CA PRO A 88 9.11 -9.56 -30.90
C PRO A 88 7.91 -9.42 -29.98
N ARG A 89 6.98 -8.56 -30.34
CA ARG A 89 5.71 -8.36 -29.65
C ARG A 89 4.61 -9.17 -30.32
N THR A 90 3.65 -9.65 -29.53
CA THR A 90 2.52 -10.46 -30.02
C THR A 90 1.62 -9.74 -31.01
N ASN A 91 1.52 -8.41 -30.90
CA ASN A 91 0.73 -7.55 -31.78
C ASN A 91 1.50 -7.04 -33.04
N GLY A 92 2.76 -7.49 -33.24
CA GLY A 92 3.60 -7.11 -34.38
C GLY A 92 4.22 -5.70 -34.30
N THR A 93 3.94 -4.91 -33.27
CA THR A 93 4.53 -3.58 -33.10
C THR A 93 6.01 -3.70 -32.74
N SER A 94 6.89 -2.99 -33.44
CA SER A 94 8.34 -2.95 -33.11
C SER A 94 8.66 -1.78 -32.20
N THR A 95 9.41 -2.05 -31.15
CA THR A 95 9.96 -1.04 -30.23
C THR A 95 11.49 -0.98 -30.26
N SER A 96 12.14 -1.64 -31.25
CA SER A 96 13.60 -1.69 -31.39
C SER A 96 14.25 -0.32 -31.48
N TYR A 97 13.56 0.67 -32.02
CA TYR A 97 14.02 2.06 -32.12
C TYR A 97 14.40 2.66 -30.76
N LEU A 98 13.84 2.15 -29.64
CA LEU A 98 14.22 2.57 -28.29
C LEU A 98 15.66 2.18 -27.95
N CYS A 99 16.09 0.98 -28.39
CA CYS A 99 17.50 0.60 -28.29
C CYS A 99 18.39 1.50 -29.15
N ASP A 100 17.98 1.77 -30.39
CA ASP A 100 18.76 2.61 -31.31
C ASP A 100 18.91 4.05 -30.75
N GLN A 101 17.87 4.55 -30.07
CA GLN A 101 17.91 5.83 -29.36
C GLN A 101 18.93 5.81 -28.22
N MET A 102 18.93 4.77 -27.39
CA MET A 102 19.88 4.62 -26.29
C MET A 102 21.32 4.42 -26.80
N GLU A 103 21.52 3.64 -27.86
CA GLU A 103 22.83 3.43 -28.49
C GLU A 103 23.41 4.74 -29.07
N ARG A 104 22.57 5.63 -29.60
CA ARG A 104 23.00 6.99 -30.00
C ARG A 104 23.49 7.84 -28.83
N GLN A 105 23.08 7.53 -27.60
CA GLN A 105 23.60 8.17 -26.38
C GLN A 105 24.84 7.47 -25.81
N GLY A 106 25.33 6.42 -26.48
CA GLY A 106 26.56 5.70 -26.10
C GLY A 106 26.33 4.43 -25.29
N PHE A 107 25.09 4.00 -25.07
CA PHE A 107 24.84 2.70 -24.43
C PHE A 107 25.16 1.54 -25.36
N VAL A 108 25.71 0.47 -24.81
CA VAL A 108 25.90 -0.79 -25.54
C VAL A 108 24.82 -1.78 -25.06
N ILE A 109 24.00 -2.25 -26.02
CA ILE A 109 22.86 -3.13 -25.75
C ILE A 109 23.04 -4.45 -26.46
N GLY A 110 23.64 -5.41 -25.75
CA GLY A 110 23.84 -6.79 -26.22
C GLY A 110 22.69 -7.70 -25.77
N LYS A 111 22.53 -8.85 -26.46
CA LYS A 111 21.60 -9.90 -26.00
C LYS A 111 22.13 -10.52 -24.71
N PRO A 112 21.38 -10.50 -23.60
CA PRO A 112 21.84 -11.11 -22.37
C PRO A 112 21.83 -12.65 -22.47
N ASP A 113 22.88 -13.27 -21.96
CA ASP A 113 22.92 -14.75 -21.84
C ASP A 113 21.91 -15.26 -20.82
N ARG A 114 21.76 -14.54 -19.72
CA ARG A 114 20.80 -14.82 -18.62
C ARG A 114 20.22 -13.50 -18.13
N PRO A 115 18.97 -13.18 -18.50
CA PRO A 115 18.34 -11.94 -18.08
C PRO A 115 18.31 -11.77 -16.56
N ILE A 116 18.64 -10.59 -16.09
CA ILE A 116 18.61 -10.22 -14.68
C ILE A 116 17.32 -9.47 -14.38
N PRO A 117 16.59 -9.84 -13.30
CA PRO A 117 15.42 -9.06 -12.85
C PRO A 117 15.87 -7.65 -12.46
N HIS A 118 15.20 -6.62 -12.99
CA HIS A 118 15.53 -5.23 -12.68
C HIS A 118 15.36 -4.88 -11.19
N GLY A 119 14.43 -5.53 -10.46
CA GLY A 119 14.32 -5.38 -9.01
C GLY A 119 15.60 -5.80 -8.28
N ALA A 120 16.22 -6.93 -8.68
CA ALA A 120 17.49 -7.39 -8.11
C ALA A 120 18.63 -6.42 -8.44
N LEU A 121 18.69 -5.93 -9.68
CA LEU A 121 19.69 -4.96 -10.10
C LEU A 121 19.53 -3.63 -9.33
N GLY A 122 18.30 -3.11 -9.21
CA GLY A 122 18.01 -1.91 -8.45
C GLY A 122 18.45 -2.06 -6.99
N GLN A 123 18.08 -3.17 -6.33
CA GLN A 123 18.50 -3.45 -4.95
C GLN A 123 20.02 -3.45 -4.79
N THR A 124 20.74 -4.15 -5.66
CA THR A 124 22.21 -4.25 -5.58
C THR A 124 22.87 -2.91 -5.83
N HIS A 125 22.39 -2.17 -6.84
CA HIS A 125 22.94 -0.86 -7.18
C HIS A 125 22.69 0.17 -6.07
N VAL A 126 21.48 0.27 -5.55
CA VAL A 126 21.12 1.16 -4.41
C VAL A 126 21.98 0.81 -3.18
N THR A 127 22.20 -0.49 -2.91
CA THR A 127 23.09 -0.90 -1.82
C THR A 127 24.50 -0.36 -2.01
N SER A 128 25.07 -0.51 -3.22
CA SER A 128 26.41 -0.04 -3.55
C SER A 128 26.53 1.48 -3.50
N TRP A 129 25.54 2.20 -4.02
CA TRP A 129 25.46 3.65 -3.99
C TRP A 129 25.43 4.19 -2.55
N LEU A 130 24.61 3.62 -1.67
CA LEU A 130 24.56 4.00 -0.25
C LEU A 130 25.88 3.73 0.46
N LEU A 131 26.50 2.58 0.23
CA LEU A 131 27.78 2.23 0.83
C LEU A 131 28.92 3.12 0.36
N SER A 132 28.91 3.58 -0.90
CA SER A 132 29.93 4.51 -1.43
C SER A 132 29.82 5.90 -0.82
N ARG A 133 28.60 6.35 -0.47
CA ARG A 133 28.36 7.67 0.15
C ARG A 133 28.57 7.66 1.67
N TYR A 134 28.31 6.54 2.32
CA TYR A 134 28.34 6.40 3.79
C TYR A 134 29.19 5.20 4.23
N PRO A 135 30.48 5.13 3.83
CA PRO A 135 31.30 3.95 4.11
C PRO A 135 31.56 3.74 5.62
N ASP A 136 31.61 4.83 6.38
CA ASP A 136 31.95 4.84 7.81
C ASP A 136 30.70 4.81 8.72
N ALA A 137 29.49 4.73 8.16
CA ALA A 137 28.28 4.71 8.96
C ALA A 137 28.19 3.43 9.82
N PRO A 138 27.77 3.56 11.10
CA PRO A 138 27.58 2.39 11.94
C PRO A 138 26.61 1.39 11.29
N ARG A 139 27.06 0.12 11.14
CA ARG A 139 26.25 -0.93 10.48
C ARG A 139 25.85 -0.60 9.03
N ALA A 140 26.63 0.21 8.30
CA ALA A 140 26.35 0.67 6.94
C ALA A 140 25.77 -0.41 6.02
N ARG A 141 26.37 -1.60 5.97
CA ARG A 141 25.89 -2.72 5.14
C ARG A 141 24.46 -3.16 5.50
N ARG A 142 24.09 -3.17 6.78
CA ARG A 142 22.75 -3.57 7.22
C ARG A 142 21.75 -2.48 6.87
N CYS A 143 22.07 -1.22 7.12
CA CYS A 143 21.21 -0.08 6.79
C CYS A 143 20.96 0.01 5.28
N ALA A 144 22.04 -0.05 4.48
CA ALA A 144 21.93 -0.03 3.02
C ALA A 144 21.05 -1.18 2.49
N ARG A 145 21.23 -2.40 3.00
CA ARG A 145 20.41 -3.56 2.61
C ARG A 145 18.95 -3.41 3.03
N ASN A 146 18.65 -2.85 4.21
CA ASN A 146 17.28 -2.60 4.64
C ASN A 146 16.57 -1.63 3.70
N ILE A 147 17.22 -0.54 3.29
CA ILE A 147 16.66 0.44 2.36
C ILE A 147 16.50 -0.19 0.97
N ALA A 148 17.55 -0.81 0.46
CA ALA A 148 17.56 -1.36 -0.89
C ALA A 148 16.61 -2.56 -1.07
N SER A 149 16.34 -3.35 0.00
CA SER A 149 15.39 -4.47 -0.08
C SER A 149 13.98 -4.02 -0.42
N ILE A 150 13.57 -2.82 0.02
CA ILE A 150 12.27 -2.25 -0.31
C ILE A 150 12.20 -1.98 -1.83
N VAL A 151 13.27 -1.46 -2.40
CA VAL A 151 13.39 -1.25 -3.86
C VAL A 151 13.34 -2.58 -4.61
N GLY A 152 14.05 -3.61 -4.11
CA GLY A 152 14.04 -4.95 -4.74
C GLY A 152 12.69 -5.65 -4.68
N GLY A 153 11.90 -5.41 -3.61
CA GLY A 153 10.63 -6.08 -3.32
C GLY A 153 9.40 -5.48 -4.01
N HIS A 154 9.50 -4.36 -4.71
CA HIS A 154 8.35 -3.62 -5.25
C HIS A 154 7.45 -4.42 -6.21
N HIS A 155 7.88 -5.58 -6.68
CA HIS A 155 7.04 -6.54 -7.42
C HIS A 155 6.33 -7.57 -6.52
N GLY A 156 6.38 -7.39 -5.20
CA GLY A 156 5.75 -8.22 -4.19
C GLY A 156 6.51 -9.50 -3.85
N THR A 157 7.75 -9.63 -4.29
CA THR A 157 8.69 -10.69 -3.90
C THR A 157 10.10 -10.13 -3.93
N ASN A 158 10.81 -10.29 -2.81
CA ASN A 158 12.20 -9.86 -2.74
C ASN A 158 13.12 -10.78 -3.58
N PRO A 159 14.16 -10.22 -4.22
CA PRO A 159 15.19 -10.99 -4.91
C PRO A 159 15.85 -12.01 -3.99
N THR A 160 16.16 -13.18 -4.53
CA THR A 160 16.90 -14.22 -3.81
C THR A 160 18.38 -13.86 -3.71
N SER A 161 19.11 -14.50 -2.76
CA SER A 161 20.58 -14.34 -2.67
C SER A 161 21.28 -14.73 -3.98
N ALA A 162 20.77 -15.74 -4.69
CA ALA A 162 21.29 -16.15 -5.99
C ALA A 162 21.07 -15.09 -7.08
N ASP A 163 19.96 -14.33 -7.03
CA ASP A 163 19.73 -13.23 -7.95
C ASP A 163 20.70 -12.09 -7.68
N VAL A 164 20.91 -11.74 -6.41
CA VAL A 164 21.87 -10.70 -5.99
C VAL A 164 23.29 -11.06 -6.44
N GLU A 165 23.74 -12.29 -6.22
CA GLU A 165 25.08 -12.76 -6.64
C GLU A 165 25.28 -12.66 -8.16
N LYS A 166 24.27 -13.05 -8.95
CA LYS A 166 24.31 -12.88 -10.42
C LYS A 166 24.44 -11.43 -10.84
N VAL A 167 23.72 -10.52 -10.15
CA VAL A 167 23.80 -9.08 -10.40
C VAL A 167 25.18 -8.55 -10.09
N GLU A 168 25.77 -8.91 -8.95
CA GLU A 168 27.13 -8.47 -8.57
C GLU A 168 28.17 -8.85 -9.62
N LEU A 169 28.08 -10.08 -10.15
CA LEU A 169 28.96 -10.54 -11.25
C LEU A 169 28.74 -9.78 -12.56
N SER A 170 27.51 -9.38 -12.86
CA SER A 170 27.19 -8.58 -14.05
C SER A 170 27.67 -7.14 -13.90
N LEU A 171 27.41 -6.49 -12.77
CA LEU A 171 27.83 -5.11 -12.50
C LEU A 171 29.36 -4.94 -12.52
N ALA A 172 30.10 -5.98 -12.14
CA ALA A 172 31.58 -5.97 -12.19
C ALA A 172 32.14 -5.87 -13.61
N ARG A 173 31.34 -6.17 -14.65
CA ARG A 173 31.71 -6.14 -16.08
C ARG A 173 30.97 -5.08 -16.88
N GLU A 174 30.14 -4.29 -16.18
CA GLU A 174 29.27 -3.32 -16.81
C GLU A 174 30.02 -2.09 -17.30
N GLU A 175 29.58 -1.53 -18.40
CA GLU A 175 30.14 -0.29 -18.92
C GLU A 175 29.79 0.90 -18.03
N HIS A 176 30.72 1.82 -17.90
CA HIS A 176 30.64 2.97 -16.99
C HIS A 176 29.34 3.80 -17.16
N LEU A 177 28.84 3.94 -18.40
CA LEU A 177 27.67 4.79 -18.69
C LEU A 177 26.41 4.30 -17.98
N TRP A 178 26.18 2.98 -17.92
CA TRP A 178 25.04 2.42 -17.20
C TRP A 178 25.05 2.78 -15.71
N LYS A 179 26.23 2.59 -15.10
CA LYS A 179 26.41 2.94 -13.68
C LYS A 179 26.22 4.44 -13.46
N ALA A 180 26.88 5.27 -14.26
CA ALA A 180 26.81 6.74 -14.14
C ALA A 180 25.38 7.26 -14.28
N THR A 181 24.59 6.68 -15.20
CA THR A 181 23.19 7.07 -15.38
C THR A 181 22.31 6.67 -14.19
N ARG A 182 22.53 5.50 -13.59
CA ARG A 182 21.81 5.12 -12.36
C ARG A 182 22.21 5.99 -11.17
N ASP A 183 23.51 6.30 -11.03
CA ASP A 183 23.99 7.21 -9.97
C ASP A 183 23.37 8.61 -10.13
N GLU A 184 23.32 9.15 -11.36
CA GLU A 184 22.62 10.41 -11.65
C GLU A 184 21.16 10.37 -11.18
N VAL A 185 20.43 9.28 -11.45
CA VAL A 185 19.03 9.13 -11.04
C VAL A 185 18.92 9.11 -9.53
N LEU A 186 19.75 8.36 -8.83
CA LEU A 186 19.73 8.28 -7.37
C LEU A 186 20.07 9.63 -6.74
N ASP A 187 21.10 10.32 -7.22
CA ASP A 187 21.52 11.62 -6.72
C ASP A 187 20.45 12.70 -6.96
N THR A 188 19.89 12.73 -8.18
CA THR A 188 18.86 13.69 -8.53
C THR A 188 17.57 13.47 -7.73
N MET A 189 17.15 12.21 -7.56
CA MET A 189 15.96 11.90 -6.78
C MET A 189 16.16 12.13 -5.28
N ALA A 190 17.37 11.90 -4.75
CA ALA A 190 17.70 12.24 -3.37
C ALA A 190 17.59 13.74 -3.13
N ALA A 191 18.17 14.56 -4.01
CA ALA A 191 18.06 16.02 -3.94
C ALA A 191 16.61 16.49 -4.13
N HIS A 192 15.89 15.96 -5.14
CA HIS A 192 14.53 16.37 -5.47
C HIS A 192 13.53 16.09 -4.35
N THR A 193 13.62 14.93 -3.70
CA THR A 193 12.74 14.55 -2.59
C THR A 193 13.19 15.14 -1.26
N GLY A 194 14.40 15.68 -1.16
CA GLY A 194 15.02 16.13 0.09
C GLY A 194 15.61 15.01 0.94
N ALA A 195 15.78 13.80 0.36
CA ALA A 195 16.34 12.65 1.07
C ALA A 195 17.78 12.87 1.54
N ASP A 196 18.57 13.69 0.84
CA ASP A 196 19.94 14.03 1.21
C ASP A 196 20.06 14.56 2.66
N GLU A 197 19.04 15.25 3.16
CA GLU A 197 18.99 15.73 4.55
C GLU A 197 18.92 14.58 5.56
N PHE A 198 18.24 13.48 5.22
CA PHE A 198 17.91 12.39 6.15
C PHE A 198 18.71 11.10 5.91
N LEU A 199 19.35 10.95 4.75
CA LEU A 199 20.19 9.77 4.45
C LEU A 199 21.21 9.46 5.54
N PRO A 200 21.94 10.43 6.15
CA PRO A 200 22.84 10.15 7.27
C PRO A 200 22.14 9.50 8.46
N THR A 201 20.92 9.95 8.78
CA THR A 201 20.10 9.38 9.86
C THR A 201 19.67 7.96 9.56
N TRP A 202 19.15 7.70 8.35
CA TRP A 202 18.71 6.36 7.95
C TRP A 202 19.86 5.36 7.79
N MET A 203 21.06 5.86 7.47
CA MET A 203 22.28 5.04 7.45
C MET A 203 22.89 4.85 8.84
N GLY A 204 22.49 5.63 9.83
CA GLY A 204 22.95 5.54 11.22
C GLY A 204 22.32 4.39 12.02
N SER A 205 21.09 3.97 11.70
CA SER A 205 20.36 2.91 12.41
C SER A 205 19.58 2.01 11.46
N PRO A 206 19.64 0.67 11.65
CA PRO A 206 18.88 -0.26 10.83
C PRO A 206 17.37 -0.05 10.99
N ILE A 207 16.65 -0.04 9.86
CA ILE A 207 15.20 0.07 9.81
C ILE A 207 14.57 -1.26 10.23
N SER A 208 13.50 -1.21 11.04
CA SER A 208 12.76 -2.40 11.48
C SER A 208 12.14 -3.14 10.30
N ILE A 209 11.92 -4.44 10.43
CA ILE A 209 11.26 -5.23 9.38
C ILE A 209 9.82 -4.77 9.14
N GLN A 210 9.13 -4.31 10.18
CA GLN A 210 7.78 -3.77 10.11
C GLN A 210 7.74 -2.52 9.22
N THR A 211 8.66 -1.60 9.44
CA THR A 211 8.81 -0.39 8.62
C THR A 211 9.15 -0.73 7.17
N GLN A 212 10.06 -1.69 6.94
CA GLN A 212 10.39 -2.12 5.58
C GLN A 212 9.17 -2.65 4.84
N ILE A 213 8.37 -3.52 5.48
CA ILE A 213 7.16 -4.12 4.89
C ILE A 213 6.11 -3.06 4.57
N VAL A 214 5.85 -2.12 5.46
CA VAL A 214 4.88 -1.04 5.23
C VAL A 214 5.36 -0.13 4.10
N CYS A 215 6.63 0.26 4.08
CA CYS A 215 7.20 1.07 2.99
C CYS A 215 7.15 0.33 1.65
N GLU A 216 7.47 -0.97 1.60
CA GLU A 216 7.38 -1.78 0.38
C GLU A 216 5.94 -1.82 -0.14
N ALA A 217 4.96 -2.00 0.74
CA ALA A 217 3.55 -1.97 0.36
C ALA A 217 3.14 -0.61 -0.23
N LEU A 218 3.57 0.50 0.37
CA LEU A 218 3.31 1.85 -0.15
C LEU A 218 3.96 2.07 -1.52
N VAL A 219 5.17 1.60 -1.73
CA VAL A 219 5.86 1.66 -3.04
C VAL A 219 5.10 0.86 -4.09
N ILE A 220 4.62 -0.36 -3.77
CA ILE A 220 3.81 -1.18 -4.69
C ILE A 220 2.51 -0.46 -5.08
N VAL A 221 1.78 0.10 -4.10
CA VAL A 221 0.55 0.86 -4.36
C VAL A 221 0.83 2.03 -5.29
N THR A 222 1.89 2.75 -5.02
CA THR A 222 2.30 3.93 -5.79
C THR A 222 2.72 3.56 -7.22
N ASP A 223 3.52 2.50 -7.40
CA ASP A 223 3.88 2.01 -8.73
C ASP A 223 2.63 1.59 -9.52
N TRP A 224 1.67 0.90 -8.90
CA TRP A 224 0.43 0.53 -9.58
C TRP A 224 -0.37 1.74 -10.07
N ILE A 225 -0.40 2.83 -9.31
CA ILE A 225 -1.07 4.08 -9.70
C ILE A 225 -0.27 4.76 -10.83
N ALA A 226 1.03 4.96 -10.63
CA ALA A 226 1.91 5.62 -11.61
C ALA A 226 2.11 4.82 -12.90
N SER A 227 1.81 3.50 -12.88
CA SER A 227 1.88 2.61 -14.04
C SER A 227 0.60 2.57 -14.86
N SER A 228 -0.49 3.19 -14.39
CA SER A 228 -1.76 3.23 -15.11
C SER A 228 -1.67 4.21 -16.28
N GLU A 229 -1.72 3.72 -17.52
CA GLU A 229 -1.70 4.56 -18.72
C GLU A 229 -2.89 5.53 -18.77
N THR A 230 -4.03 5.14 -18.21
CA THR A 230 -5.21 6.01 -18.12
C THR A 230 -5.02 7.18 -17.17
N LEU A 231 -4.23 7.01 -16.11
CA LEU A 231 -3.91 8.07 -15.14
C LEU A 231 -2.68 8.87 -15.58
N PHE A 232 -1.69 8.19 -16.14
CA PHE A 232 -0.41 8.75 -16.60
C PHE A 232 -0.17 8.42 -18.08
N PRO A 233 -0.85 9.12 -19.01
CA PRO A 233 -0.59 8.98 -20.44
C PRO A 233 0.89 9.24 -20.75
N TYR A 234 1.40 8.61 -21.82
CA TYR A 234 2.78 8.79 -22.26
C TYR A 234 2.98 10.13 -22.98
N ASP A 235 2.69 11.20 -22.26
CA ASP A 235 2.84 12.59 -22.67
C ASP A 235 3.98 13.23 -21.86
N PHE A 236 5.07 13.62 -22.53
CA PHE A 236 6.24 14.23 -21.90
C PHE A 236 6.16 15.76 -21.84
N ALA A 237 5.20 16.37 -22.51
CA ALA A 237 5.06 17.83 -22.54
C ALA A 237 4.47 18.39 -21.24
N THR A 238 3.70 17.55 -20.53
CA THR A 238 3.04 17.96 -19.28
C THR A 238 4.01 17.82 -18.10
N PRO A 239 4.22 18.88 -17.31
CA PRO A 239 5.05 18.81 -16.11
C PRO A 239 4.54 17.81 -15.08
N THR A 240 5.45 17.12 -14.37
CA THR A 240 5.12 16.10 -13.36
C THR A 240 4.07 16.54 -12.33
N PRO A 241 4.12 17.76 -11.75
CA PRO A 241 3.09 18.19 -10.79
C PRO A 241 1.67 18.24 -11.39
N ASP A 242 1.55 18.58 -12.67
CA ASP A 242 0.26 18.64 -13.34
C ASP A 242 -0.25 17.25 -13.73
N ARG A 243 0.66 16.34 -14.08
CA ARG A 243 0.36 14.92 -14.31
C ARG A 243 -0.19 14.28 -13.04
N VAL A 244 0.52 14.45 -11.91
CA VAL A 244 0.10 13.92 -10.61
C VAL A 244 -1.25 14.50 -10.18
N ARG A 245 -1.44 15.83 -10.29
CA ARG A 245 -2.70 16.49 -9.94
C ARG A 245 -3.88 15.92 -10.74
N ARG A 246 -3.72 15.74 -12.05
CA ARG A 246 -4.76 15.15 -12.92
C ARG A 246 -5.05 13.71 -12.56
N ALA A 247 -4.01 12.91 -12.30
CA ALA A 247 -4.15 11.51 -11.93
C ALA A 247 -4.90 11.34 -10.61
N VAL A 248 -4.54 12.12 -9.59
CA VAL A 248 -5.18 12.10 -8.26
C VAL A 248 -6.64 12.54 -8.34
N ALA A 249 -6.91 13.65 -9.08
CA ALA A 249 -8.28 14.12 -9.29
C ALA A 249 -9.17 13.08 -10.00
N ARG A 250 -8.59 12.31 -10.94
CA ARG A 250 -9.32 11.24 -11.63
C ARG A 250 -9.46 9.97 -10.78
N LEU A 251 -8.45 9.64 -9.98
CA LEU A 251 -8.43 8.44 -9.14
C LEU A 251 -9.41 8.55 -7.97
N GLN A 252 -9.58 9.76 -7.41
CA GLN A 252 -10.53 10.08 -6.34
C GLN A 252 -10.48 9.10 -5.15
N LEU A 253 -9.27 8.67 -4.72
CA LEU A 253 -9.15 7.83 -3.54
C LEU A 253 -9.79 8.52 -2.33
N PRO A 254 -10.61 7.80 -1.55
CA PRO A 254 -11.22 8.35 -0.35
C PRO A 254 -10.14 8.68 0.69
N HIS A 255 -10.44 9.65 1.53
CA HIS A 255 -9.66 9.88 2.75
C HIS A 255 -9.84 8.71 3.72
N PRO A 256 -8.83 8.37 4.55
CA PRO A 256 -8.99 7.34 5.56
C PRO A 256 -10.14 7.70 6.49
N TRP A 257 -10.89 6.69 6.90
CA TRP A 257 -12.02 6.87 7.80
C TRP A 257 -11.61 7.63 9.08
N GLN A 258 -12.35 8.68 9.38
CA GLN A 258 -12.22 9.47 10.60
C GLN A 258 -13.59 9.55 11.25
N PRO A 259 -13.90 8.67 12.23
CA PRO A 259 -15.14 8.78 12.96
C PRO A 259 -15.23 10.13 13.67
N ALA A 260 -16.44 10.65 13.83
CA ALA A 260 -16.65 11.77 14.72
C ALA A 260 -16.22 11.39 16.14
N PRO A 261 -15.82 12.37 16.99
CA PRO A 261 -15.48 12.10 18.38
C PRO A 261 -16.57 11.28 19.07
N CYS A 262 -16.16 10.23 19.78
CA CYS A 262 -17.09 9.38 20.49
C CYS A 262 -17.86 10.19 21.55
N PRO A 263 -19.19 9.98 21.68
CA PRO A 263 -19.97 10.63 22.71
C PRO A 263 -19.45 10.33 24.13
N GLY A 264 -19.71 11.25 25.05
CA GLY A 264 -19.23 11.15 26.43
C GLY A 264 -19.84 10.02 27.27
N SER A 265 -20.83 9.28 26.73
CA SER A 265 -21.42 8.13 27.40
C SER A 265 -21.59 6.92 26.46
N VAL A 266 -21.55 5.74 27.05
CA VAL A 266 -21.77 4.48 26.30
C VAL A 266 -23.22 4.38 25.79
N ASP A 267 -24.17 4.98 26.48
CA ASP A 267 -25.58 5.02 26.04
C ASP A 267 -25.76 5.85 24.77
N GLU A 268 -25.14 7.00 24.71
CA GLU A 268 -25.16 7.86 23.51
C GLU A 268 -24.40 7.19 22.35
N LEU A 269 -23.24 6.57 22.61
CA LEU A 269 -22.49 5.84 21.61
C LEU A 269 -23.32 4.68 21.04
N PHE A 270 -24.02 3.91 21.88
CA PHE A 270 -24.89 2.83 21.46
C PHE A 270 -26.07 3.35 20.62
N GLY A 271 -26.75 4.39 21.08
CA GLY A 271 -27.89 4.99 20.38
C GLY A 271 -27.52 5.58 19.03
N THR A 272 -26.31 6.18 18.92
CA THR A 272 -25.78 6.72 17.66
C THR A 272 -25.37 5.61 16.71
N SER A 273 -24.68 4.58 17.21
CA SER A 273 -24.15 3.49 16.40
C SER A 273 -25.24 2.51 15.91
N PHE A 274 -26.36 2.37 16.66
CA PHE A 274 -27.40 1.37 16.36
C PHE A 274 -28.84 1.97 16.49
N PRO A 275 -29.16 2.97 15.66
CA PRO A 275 -30.47 3.64 15.74
C PRO A 275 -31.66 2.71 15.44
N SER A 276 -31.45 1.62 14.73
CA SER A 276 -32.45 0.59 14.46
C SER A 276 -32.89 -0.20 15.72
N LEU A 277 -32.05 -0.23 16.76
CA LEU A 277 -32.33 -0.87 18.04
C LEU A 277 -33.09 0.08 19.00
N THR A 278 -34.17 0.69 18.53
CA THR A 278 -34.91 1.83 19.11
C THR A 278 -35.36 1.69 20.58
N HIS A 279 -35.31 0.50 21.17
CA HIS A 279 -35.67 0.24 22.56
C HIS A 279 -34.56 -0.43 23.36
N GLY A 280 -33.32 -0.49 22.78
CA GLY A 280 -32.19 -1.11 23.41
C GLY A 280 -31.31 -0.10 24.17
N ALA A 281 -30.85 -0.52 25.34
CA ALA A 281 -29.73 0.13 26.02
C ALA A 281 -28.55 -0.85 26.03
N PRO A 282 -27.30 -0.35 26.04
CA PRO A 282 -26.16 -1.23 26.13
C PRO A 282 -26.20 -2.07 27.41
N ASN A 283 -25.96 -3.37 27.30
CA ASN A 283 -25.91 -4.27 28.44
C ASN A 283 -24.59 -4.11 29.20
N ALA A 284 -24.45 -4.80 30.35
CA ALA A 284 -23.29 -4.68 31.24
C ALA A 284 -21.99 -5.08 30.54
N MET A 285 -21.97 -6.15 29.71
CA MET A 285 -20.79 -6.57 28.95
C MET A 285 -20.37 -5.50 27.93
N GLN A 286 -21.31 -4.93 27.19
CA GLN A 286 -21.04 -3.88 26.20
C GLN A 286 -20.46 -2.62 26.86
N ARG A 287 -20.99 -2.23 28.04
CA ARG A 287 -20.46 -1.08 28.82
C ARG A 287 -19.02 -1.33 29.25
N VAL A 288 -18.75 -2.47 29.86
CA VAL A 288 -17.39 -2.81 30.31
C VAL A 288 -16.43 -2.91 29.13
N ALA A 289 -16.83 -3.51 28.01
CA ALA A 289 -15.97 -3.60 26.82
C ALA A 289 -15.58 -2.20 26.28
N VAL A 290 -16.54 -1.27 26.19
CA VAL A 290 -16.28 0.11 25.74
C VAL A 290 -15.39 0.85 26.75
N GLU A 291 -15.65 0.74 28.05
CA GLU A 291 -14.83 1.35 29.10
C GLU A 291 -13.37 0.86 29.04
N VAL A 292 -13.16 -0.45 28.82
CA VAL A 292 -11.81 -1.03 28.64
C VAL A 292 -11.14 -0.48 27.38
N ALA A 293 -11.86 -0.40 26.26
CA ALA A 293 -11.34 0.18 25.04
C ALA A 293 -10.97 1.66 25.21
N ASP A 294 -11.81 2.42 25.93
CA ASP A 294 -11.57 3.84 26.17
C ASP A 294 -10.41 4.11 27.14
N THR A 295 -10.17 3.23 28.10
CA THR A 295 -9.07 3.38 29.07
C THR A 295 -7.78 2.68 28.68
N MET A 296 -7.74 1.96 27.54
CA MET A 296 -6.57 1.23 27.07
C MET A 296 -5.40 2.21 26.84
N PRO A 297 -4.24 2.06 27.52
CA PRO A 297 -3.14 3.04 27.46
C PRO A 297 -2.41 3.04 26.12
N GLU A 298 -2.36 1.90 25.44
CA GLU A 298 -1.71 1.68 24.15
C GLU A 298 -2.48 0.63 23.35
N PRO A 299 -2.32 0.57 22.01
CA PRO A 299 -2.97 -0.45 21.17
C PRO A 299 -2.61 -1.87 21.65
N GLY A 300 -3.61 -2.70 21.88
CA GLY A 300 -3.45 -4.03 22.42
C GLY A 300 -4.56 -5.00 22.01
N LEU A 301 -4.67 -6.09 22.77
CA LEU A 301 -5.65 -7.15 22.57
C LEU A 301 -6.82 -6.99 23.56
N LEU A 302 -8.04 -6.88 23.01
CA LEU A 302 -9.29 -6.90 23.78
C LEU A 302 -10.02 -8.22 23.48
N ALA A 303 -10.31 -9.02 24.50
CA ALA A 303 -11.13 -10.23 24.38
C ALA A 303 -12.53 -9.98 24.92
N ILE A 304 -13.56 -10.27 24.12
CA ILE A 304 -14.98 -10.18 24.51
C ILE A 304 -15.55 -11.58 24.55
N GLU A 305 -15.71 -12.11 25.75
CA GLU A 305 -16.31 -13.43 25.98
C GLU A 305 -17.72 -13.26 26.54
N ALA A 306 -18.71 -13.75 25.79
CA ALA A 306 -20.10 -13.75 26.18
C ALA A 306 -20.88 -14.81 25.40
N PRO A 307 -22.03 -15.30 25.93
CA PRO A 307 -22.89 -16.24 25.21
C PRO A 307 -23.34 -15.69 23.84
N MET A 308 -23.77 -16.59 22.95
CA MET A 308 -24.38 -16.20 21.68
C MET A 308 -25.61 -15.31 21.90
N GLY A 309 -25.84 -14.33 21.03
CA GLY A 309 -26.98 -13.41 21.12
C GLY A 309 -26.87 -12.31 22.17
N HIS A 310 -25.77 -12.21 22.91
CA HIS A 310 -25.55 -11.18 23.93
C HIS A 310 -24.99 -9.86 23.38
N GLY A 311 -25.01 -9.62 22.07
CA GLY A 311 -24.58 -8.35 21.47
C GLY A 311 -23.06 -8.15 21.42
N LYS A 312 -22.29 -9.22 21.24
CA LYS A 312 -20.81 -9.13 21.06
C LYS A 312 -20.42 -8.28 19.85
N THR A 313 -21.14 -8.41 18.75
CA THR A 313 -20.88 -7.65 17.53
C THR A 313 -21.02 -6.15 17.75
N GLU A 314 -22.11 -5.73 18.41
CA GLU A 314 -22.36 -4.33 18.76
C GLU A 314 -21.25 -3.81 19.70
N ALA A 315 -20.85 -4.61 20.70
CA ALA A 315 -19.73 -4.27 21.57
C ALA A 315 -18.44 -4.08 20.78
N ALA A 316 -18.11 -5.02 19.89
CA ALA A 316 -16.90 -4.96 19.08
C ALA A 316 -16.88 -3.75 18.14
N LEU A 317 -17.99 -3.39 17.51
CA LEU A 317 -18.08 -2.21 16.62
C LEU A 317 -17.95 -0.90 17.41
N MET A 318 -18.59 -0.77 18.59
CA MET A 318 -18.39 0.39 19.45
C MET A 318 -16.93 0.49 19.94
N CYS A 319 -16.36 -0.60 20.42
CA CYS A 319 -14.93 -0.63 20.79
C CYS A 319 -14.02 -0.26 19.62
N ALA A 320 -14.35 -0.73 18.41
CA ALA A 320 -13.55 -0.40 17.22
C ALA A 320 -13.61 1.10 16.88
N GLN A 321 -14.76 1.75 17.04
CA GLN A 321 -14.89 3.20 16.88
C GLN A 321 -14.02 3.95 17.89
N VAL A 322 -14.12 3.60 19.17
CA VAL A 322 -13.31 4.20 20.24
C VAL A 322 -11.81 4.01 19.98
N LEU A 323 -11.38 2.78 19.66
CA LEU A 323 -9.97 2.48 19.39
C LEU A 323 -9.46 3.18 18.13
N ALA A 324 -10.29 3.28 17.08
CA ALA A 324 -9.92 4.00 15.86
C ALA A 324 -9.71 5.49 16.11
N GLU A 325 -10.58 6.13 16.86
CA GLU A 325 -10.43 7.53 17.26
C GLU A 325 -9.17 7.74 18.10
N ARG A 326 -9.01 6.96 19.18
CA ARG A 326 -7.91 7.11 20.14
C ARG A 326 -6.52 6.89 19.54
N PHE A 327 -6.40 5.92 18.62
CA PHE A 327 -5.11 5.52 18.07
C PHE A 327 -4.92 5.93 16.60
N GLY A 328 -5.85 6.68 16.03
CA GLY A 328 -5.75 7.23 14.68
C GLY A 328 -5.77 6.17 13.58
N LEU A 329 -6.59 5.11 13.75
CA LEU A 329 -6.78 4.07 12.73
C LEU A 329 -7.77 4.55 11.65
N GLY A 330 -7.57 4.10 10.41
CA GLY A 330 -8.34 4.53 9.25
C GLY A 330 -9.47 3.57 8.84
N GLY A 331 -9.90 2.65 9.73
CA GLY A 331 -10.99 1.72 9.43
C GLY A 331 -11.01 0.49 10.31
N ILE A 332 -11.76 -0.54 9.85
CA ILE A 332 -11.84 -1.84 10.52
C ILE A 332 -11.61 -2.99 9.54
N PHE A 333 -11.06 -4.08 10.07
CA PHE A 333 -11.10 -5.40 9.43
C PHE A 333 -11.96 -6.32 10.29
N PHE A 334 -13.04 -6.87 9.72
CA PHE A 334 -13.92 -7.82 10.40
C PHE A 334 -13.72 -9.22 9.81
N GLY A 335 -12.98 -10.07 10.51
CA GLY A 335 -12.63 -11.42 10.10
C GLY A 335 -13.61 -12.46 10.67
N LEU A 336 -14.23 -13.25 9.79
CA LEU A 336 -15.19 -14.29 10.14
C LEU A 336 -14.70 -15.68 9.71
N PRO A 337 -15.19 -16.77 10.34
CA PRO A 337 -14.74 -18.11 10.00
C PRO A 337 -15.06 -18.54 8.56
N THR A 338 -16.19 -18.08 8.01
CA THR A 338 -16.69 -18.54 6.71
C THR A 338 -17.21 -17.40 5.84
N MET A 339 -17.28 -17.64 4.52
CA MET A 339 -17.93 -16.73 3.56
C MET A 339 -19.43 -16.55 3.86
N ALA A 340 -20.10 -17.63 4.33
CA ALA A 340 -21.52 -17.60 4.64
C ALA A 340 -21.85 -16.63 5.79
N THR A 341 -20.97 -16.52 6.78
CA THR A 341 -21.10 -15.56 7.88
C THR A 341 -20.63 -14.16 7.49
N SER A 342 -19.73 -14.03 6.52
CA SER A 342 -19.22 -12.73 6.05
C SER A 342 -20.29 -11.93 5.29
N ASN A 343 -21.16 -12.57 4.53
CA ASN A 343 -22.18 -11.88 3.74
C ASN A 343 -23.20 -11.11 4.62
N PRO A 344 -23.87 -11.72 5.63
CA PRO A 344 -24.77 -10.98 6.51
C PRO A 344 -24.03 -9.93 7.35
N MET A 345 -22.78 -10.20 7.74
CA MET A 345 -22.00 -9.25 8.52
C MET A 345 -21.64 -8.00 7.71
N PHE A 346 -21.45 -8.14 6.40
CA PHE A 346 -21.23 -6.98 5.52
C PHE A 346 -22.37 -5.98 5.60
N GLY A 347 -23.63 -6.43 5.55
CA GLY A 347 -24.80 -5.58 5.71
C GLY A 347 -24.83 -4.87 7.08
N ARG A 348 -24.56 -5.61 8.17
CA ARG A 348 -24.53 -5.05 9.51
C ARG A 348 -23.42 -3.98 9.70
N VAL A 349 -22.23 -4.24 9.18
CA VAL A 349 -21.13 -3.25 9.20
C VAL A 349 -21.49 -2.02 8.38
N ARG A 350 -22.12 -2.20 7.22
CA ARG A 350 -22.60 -1.07 6.41
C ARG A 350 -23.64 -0.23 7.14
N GLU A 351 -24.67 -0.87 7.73
CA GLU A 351 -25.70 -0.16 8.51
C GLU A 351 -25.06 0.62 9.67
N TRP A 352 -24.09 0.03 10.34
CA TRP A 352 -23.33 0.72 11.40
C TRP A 352 -22.56 1.92 10.86
N LEU A 353 -21.86 1.78 9.71
CA LEU A 353 -21.15 2.89 9.08
C LEU A 353 -22.08 4.00 8.62
N ASP A 354 -23.28 3.66 8.14
CA ASP A 354 -24.30 4.64 7.76
C ASP A 354 -24.85 5.41 8.96
N ALA A 355 -24.77 4.84 10.16
CA ALA A 355 -25.20 5.46 11.40
C ALA A 355 -24.10 6.29 12.09
N VAL A 356 -22.85 5.85 11.99
CA VAL A 356 -21.71 6.52 12.65
C VAL A 356 -21.32 7.78 11.88
N PRO A 357 -21.40 8.97 12.50
CA PRO A 357 -20.95 10.18 11.85
C PRO A 357 -19.44 10.10 11.53
N ALA A 358 -19.07 10.45 10.31
CA ALA A 358 -17.68 10.54 9.87
C ALA A 358 -17.49 11.82 9.07
N LYS A 359 -16.23 12.27 9.00
CA LYS A 359 -15.89 13.51 8.30
C LYS A 359 -16.11 13.39 6.79
N ASP A 360 -15.71 12.27 6.22
CA ASP A 360 -15.79 11.98 4.79
C ASP A 360 -16.35 10.56 4.58
N PRO A 361 -16.95 10.25 3.42
CA PRO A 361 -17.33 8.90 3.07
C PRO A 361 -16.10 7.98 3.06
N SER A 362 -16.26 6.78 3.61
CA SER A 362 -15.18 5.78 3.68
C SER A 362 -15.41 4.65 2.68
N SER A 363 -14.32 3.97 2.31
CA SER A 363 -14.40 2.81 1.43
C SER A 363 -14.73 1.54 2.19
N ILE A 364 -15.59 0.69 1.60
CA ILE A 364 -15.92 -0.64 2.15
C ILE A 364 -15.69 -1.73 1.12
N SER A 365 -15.18 -2.87 1.54
CA SER A 365 -14.94 -4.03 0.69
C SER A 365 -15.33 -5.34 1.34
N LEU A 366 -15.83 -6.29 0.53
CA LEU A 366 -16.09 -7.67 0.92
C LEU A 366 -14.96 -8.57 0.41
N ALA A 367 -14.15 -9.11 1.32
CA ALA A 367 -12.91 -9.80 1.00
C ALA A 367 -13.02 -11.33 1.15
N HIS A 368 -13.65 -11.98 0.18
CA HIS A 368 -13.62 -13.44 0.02
C HIS A 368 -13.77 -13.85 -1.46
N SER A 369 -13.56 -15.15 -1.77
CA SER A 369 -13.48 -15.62 -3.15
C SER A 369 -14.76 -15.47 -3.98
N LYS A 370 -15.93 -15.33 -3.33
CA LYS A 370 -17.27 -15.21 -3.93
C LYS A 370 -17.92 -13.86 -3.67
N ALA A 371 -17.17 -12.82 -3.29
CA ALA A 371 -17.70 -11.49 -2.98
C ALA A 371 -18.58 -10.93 -4.12
N GLY A 372 -18.19 -11.13 -5.37
CA GLY A 372 -18.97 -10.70 -6.54
C GLY A 372 -20.34 -11.37 -6.73
N LEU A 373 -20.71 -12.35 -5.89
CA LEU A 373 -22.05 -12.97 -5.88
C LEU A 373 -22.95 -12.40 -4.77
N ASN A 374 -22.45 -11.52 -3.93
CA ASN A 374 -23.24 -10.85 -2.90
C ASN A 374 -24.03 -9.71 -3.53
N GLU A 375 -25.37 -9.77 -3.48
CA GLU A 375 -26.26 -8.79 -4.13
C GLU A 375 -26.09 -7.39 -3.54
N GLU A 376 -25.95 -7.29 -2.23
CA GLU A 376 -25.78 -6.02 -1.52
C GLU A 376 -24.44 -5.35 -1.87
N TYR A 377 -23.37 -6.14 -1.97
CA TYR A 377 -22.06 -5.66 -2.42
C TYR A 377 -22.09 -5.23 -3.90
N GLN A 378 -22.81 -5.98 -4.76
CA GLN A 378 -23.00 -5.60 -6.16
C GLN A 378 -23.77 -4.29 -6.33
N GLN A 379 -24.76 -4.03 -5.49
CA GLN A 379 -25.54 -2.76 -5.53
C GLN A 379 -24.70 -1.52 -5.17
N LEU A 380 -23.65 -1.72 -4.38
CA LEU A 380 -22.72 -0.65 -4.01
C LEU A 380 -21.56 -0.47 -5.01
N MET A 381 -21.38 -1.44 -5.93
CA MET A 381 -20.37 -1.28 -6.99
C MET A 381 -20.78 -0.13 -7.92
N PRO A 382 -19.84 0.77 -8.29
CA PRO A 382 -20.14 1.79 -9.28
C PRO A 382 -20.61 1.11 -10.56
N TRP A 383 -21.79 1.48 -11.05
CA TRP A 383 -22.37 0.94 -12.29
C TRP A 383 -21.40 1.08 -13.49
N ASN A 384 -20.43 1.95 -13.40
CA ASN A 384 -19.48 2.30 -14.46
C ASN A 384 -18.21 1.44 -14.51
N ALA A 385 -18.08 0.39 -13.72
CA ALA A 385 -16.93 -0.54 -13.85
C ALA A 385 -16.94 -1.30 -15.20
N THR A 386 -18.01 -1.16 -16.01
CA THR A 386 -18.15 -1.84 -17.29
C THR A 386 -18.49 -0.92 -18.48
N MET A 387 -18.88 0.33 -18.29
CA MET A 387 -19.16 1.25 -19.39
C MET A 387 -18.94 2.71 -18.99
N ALA A 388 -17.88 3.32 -19.51
CA ALA A 388 -17.73 4.76 -19.55
C ALA A 388 -18.63 5.31 -20.68
N VAL A 389 -19.86 5.70 -20.35
CA VAL A 389 -20.67 6.57 -21.20
C VAL A 389 -21.35 7.58 -20.30
N TYR A 390 -21.07 8.83 -20.58
CA TYR A 390 -21.70 10.00 -19.99
C TYR A 390 -23.22 9.96 -20.16
N ASP A 391 -23.96 10.08 -19.08
CA ASP A 391 -25.31 10.62 -19.12
C ASP A 391 -25.53 11.56 -17.92
N GLU A 392 -25.68 12.83 -18.22
CA GLU A 392 -26.09 13.87 -17.28
C GLU A 392 -27.61 13.75 -17.08
N GLY A 393 -28.00 13.28 -15.94
CA GLY A 393 -29.38 13.49 -15.52
C GLY A 393 -30.04 12.33 -14.79
N ALA A 394 -30.30 12.61 -13.56
CA ALA A 394 -31.37 12.11 -12.69
C ALA A 394 -30.92 11.21 -11.50
N GLY A 395 -31.30 11.68 -10.35
CA GLY A 395 -31.54 10.84 -9.19
C GLY A 395 -30.73 11.26 -7.98
N THR A 396 -31.42 11.80 -7.01
CA THR A 396 -30.98 12.06 -5.67
C THR A 396 -30.05 10.94 -5.15
N GLN A 397 -28.75 11.18 -5.24
CA GLN A 397 -27.78 10.38 -4.49
C GLN A 397 -28.08 10.60 -2.99
N ARG A 398 -28.54 9.57 -2.31
CA ARG A 398 -28.33 9.48 -0.87
C ARG A 398 -26.82 9.57 -0.67
N GLU A 399 -26.38 10.51 0.14
CA GLU A 399 -24.99 10.57 0.62
C GLU A 399 -24.73 9.26 1.39
N ALA A 400 -24.14 8.29 0.71
CA ALA A 400 -23.75 7.04 1.35
C ALA A 400 -22.47 7.30 2.14
N SER A 401 -22.48 6.99 3.43
CA SER A 401 -21.30 7.11 4.32
C SER A 401 -20.23 6.07 4.02
N ALA A 402 -20.58 4.99 3.30
CA ALA A 402 -19.64 3.97 2.83
C ALA A 402 -19.84 3.66 1.34
N ILE A 403 -18.74 3.66 0.57
CA ILE A 403 -18.72 3.43 -0.88
C ILE A 403 -17.80 2.28 -1.24
N VAL A 404 -18.17 1.49 -2.26
CA VAL A 404 -17.26 0.56 -2.92
C VAL A 404 -16.49 1.31 -3.99
N HIS A 405 -15.24 1.62 -3.71
CA HIS A 405 -14.40 2.38 -4.62
C HIS A 405 -13.77 1.46 -5.69
N GLU A 406 -13.85 1.85 -6.95
CA GLU A 406 -13.39 1.06 -8.11
C GLU A 406 -11.91 0.61 -7.97
N TRP A 407 -11.04 1.48 -7.44
CA TRP A 407 -9.63 1.17 -7.29
C TRP A 407 -9.36 -0.01 -6.35
N PHE A 408 -10.22 -0.25 -5.34
CA PHE A 408 -10.09 -1.38 -4.41
C PHE A 408 -10.69 -2.68 -4.97
N LEU A 409 -11.30 -2.67 -6.13
CA LEU A 409 -11.80 -3.88 -6.77
C LEU A 409 -10.65 -4.81 -7.14
N GLY A 410 -10.80 -6.08 -6.82
CA GLY A 410 -9.79 -7.10 -7.09
C GLY A 410 -9.13 -7.67 -5.83
N ARG A 411 -8.78 -8.97 -5.92
CA ARG A 411 -8.33 -9.79 -4.77
C ARG A 411 -7.16 -9.24 -3.96
N LYS A 412 -6.29 -8.44 -4.57
CA LYS A 412 -5.09 -7.90 -3.91
C LYS A 412 -5.33 -6.54 -3.27
N ARG A 413 -6.24 -5.74 -3.81
CA ARG A 413 -6.51 -4.36 -3.38
C ARG A 413 -7.64 -4.26 -2.36
N ALA A 414 -8.56 -5.23 -2.33
CA ALA A 414 -9.71 -5.24 -1.43
C ALA A 414 -9.34 -5.02 0.05
N ILE A 415 -8.21 -5.58 0.50
CA ILE A 415 -7.73 -5.44 1.88
C ILE A 415 -7.28 -4.01 2.23
N LEU A 416 -7.05 -3.16 1.24
CA LEU A 416 -6.61 -1.77 1.40
C LEU A 416 -7.77 -0.79 1.58
N ALA A 417 -9.04 -1.19 1.31
CA ALA A 417 -10.21 -0.37 1.63
C ALA A 417 -10.26 -0.06 3.13
N ASP A 418 -10.88 1.06 3.53
CA ASP A 418 -10.94 1.47 4.94
C ASP A 418 -11.64 0.40 5.79
N HIS A 419 -12.78 -0.07 5.34
CA HIS A 419 -13.52 -1.14 6.00
C HIS A 419 -13.51 -2.40 5.17
N VAL A 420 -13.14 -3.50 5.80
CA VAL A 420 -13.05 -4.81 5.14
C VAL A 420 -13.80 -5.84 5.97
N VAL A 421 -14.83 -6.45 5.38
CA VAL A 421 -15.46 -7.64 5.93
C VAL A 421 -15.00 -8.84 5.12
N GLY A 422 -14.56 -9.90 5.77
CA GLY A 422 -14.03 -11.04 5.06
C GLY A 422 -13.80 -12.27 5.92
N THR A 423 -13.23 -13.30 5.32
CA THR A 423 -12.84 -14.49 6.08
C THR A 423 -11.55 -14.24 6.84
N ILE A 424 -11.41 -14.88 8.00
CA ILE A 424 -10.19 -14.82 8.84
C ILE A 424 -8.93 -15.18 8.05
N ASP A 425 -9.06 -16.03 7.02
CA ASP A 425 -7.94 -16.40 6.14
C ASP A 425 -7.24 -15.18 5.55
N GLN A 426 -7.97 -14.07 5.29
CA GLN A 426 -7.39 -12.84 4.77
C GLN A 426 -6.35 -12.26 5.74
N ALA A 427 -6.58 -12.41 7.05
CA ALA A 427 -5.62 -12.03 8.07
C ALA A 427 -4.53 -13.11 8.24
N LEU A 428 -4.89 -14.40 8.26
CA LEU A 428 -3.94 -15.50 8.46
C LEU A 428 -2.87 -15.56 7.35
N PHE A 429 -3.22 -15.15 6.14
CA PHE A 429 -2.26 -15.06 5.04
C PHE A 429 -1.09 -14.07 5.29
N THR A 430 -1.19 -13.15 6.22
CA THR A 430 -0.05 -12.29 6.59
C THR A 430 1.08 -13.07 7.26
N GLY A 431 0.78 -14.20 7.88
CA GLY A 431 1.78 -15.11 8.44
C GLY A 431 2.50 -16.01 7.41
N LEU A 432 2.12 -15.92 6.13
CA LEU A 432 2.64 -16.78 5.06
C LEU A 432 3.57 -16.02 4.11
N LYS A 433 4.55 -16.73 3.54
CA LYS A 433 5.35 -16.19 2.43
C LYS A 433 4.53 -16.29 1.14
N ALA A 434 3.92 -15.18 0.72
CA ALA A 434 3.15 -15.12 -0.51
C ALA A 434 3.48 -13.84 -1.29
N LYS A 435 3.33 -13.89 -2.61
CA LYS A 435 3.50 -12.71 -3.46
C LYS A 435 2.53 -11.60 -3.03
N HIS A 436 3.05 -10.37 -2.88
CA HIS A 436 2.31 -9.18 -2.42
C HIS A 436 1.72 -9.31 -1.00
N VAL A 437 2.26 -10.17 -0.15
CA VAL A 437 1.81 -10.28 1.26
C VAL A 437 1.93 -8.95 2.01
N VAL A 438 2.89 -8.12 1.67
CA VAL A 438 3.12 -6.79 2.26
C VAL A 438 1.89 -5.87 2.18
N LEU A 439 1.04 -6.02 1.13
CA LEU A 439 -0.22 -5.26 1.02
C LEU A 439 -1.23 -5.65 2.11
N ARG A 440 -1.23 -6.91 2.54
CA ARG A 440 -2.08 -7.37 3.65
C ARG A 440 -1.59 -6.81 4.97
N HIS A 441 -0.28 -6.74 5.16
CA HIS A 441 0.32 -6.10 6.33
C HIS A 441 -0.09 -4.61 6.41
N LEU A 442 0.06 -3.85 5.33
CA LEU A 442 -0.39 -2.45 5.26
C LEU A 442 -1.89 -2.34 5.54
N GLY A 443 -2.70 -3.18 4.87
CA GLY A 443 -4.16 -3.16 5.00
C GLY A 443 -4.64 -3.49 6.41
N LEU A 444 -3.99 -4.36 7.15
CA LEU A 444 -4.34 -4.68 8.54
C LEU A 444 -3.74 -3.69 9.54
N ALA A 445 -2.50 -3.24 9.32
CA ALA A 445 -1.83 -2.28 10.19
C ALA A 445 -2.55 -0.92 10.28
N SER A 446 -3.35 -0.58 9.27
CA SER A 446 -4.12 0.68 9.20
C SER A 446 -5.49 0.63 9.88
N LYS A 447 -5.90 -0.50 10.49
CA LYS A 447 -7.28 -0.76 10.93
C LYS A 447 -7.35 -1.29 12.36
N VAL A 448 -8.51 -1.19 12.99
CA VAL A 448 -8.86 -2.05 14.12
C VAL A 448 -9.23 -3.43 13.58
N VAL A 449 -8.60 -4.48 14.08
CA VAL A 449 -8.82 -5.86 13.60
C VAL A 449 -9.77 -6.57 14.55
N ILE A 450 -10.94 -6.97 14.04
CA ILE A 450 -11.94 -7.75 14.77
C ILE A 450 -11.92 -9.17 14.24
N ILE A 451 -11.77 -10.17 15.10
CA ILE A 451 -11.80 -11.59 14.74
C ILE A 451 -12.90 -12.27 15.52
N ASP A 452 -13.92 -12.72 14.79
CA ASP A 452 -15.08 -13.39 15.36
C ASP A 452 -14.90 -14.91 15.44
N GLU A 453 -15.55 -15.53 16.42
CA GLU A 453 -15.56 -17.00 16.63
C GLU A 453 -14.15 -17.61 16.71
N VAL A 454 -13.25 -16.97 17.45
CA VAL A 454 -11.84 -17.43 17.59
C VAL A 454 -11.76 -18.87 18.10
N HIS A 455 -12.75 -19.29 18.89
CA HIS A 455 -12.82 -20.65 19.41
C HIS A 455 -13.02 -21.72 18.32
N ALA A 456 -13.54 -21.36 17.14
CA ALA A 456 -13.69 -22.27 15.99
C ALA A 456 -12.35 -22.56 15.28
N ALA A 457 -11.27 -21.85 15.64
CA ALA A 457 -9.95 -22.08 15.07
C ALA A 457 -9.39 -23.45 15.49
N ASP A 458 -9.07 -24.29 14.51
CA ASP A 458 -8.34 -25.54 14.74
C ASP A 458 -6.90 -25.29 15.22
N VAL A 459 -6.21 -26.37 15.60
CA VAL A 459 -4.82 -26.27 16.12
C VAL A 459 -3.89 -25.59 15.12
N TYR A 460 -4.08 -25.83 13.81
CA TYR A 460 -3.25 -25.27 12.76
C TYR A 460 -3.52 -23.78 12.57
N MET A 461 -4.77 -23.37 12.55
CA MET A 461 -5.18 -21.97 12.47
C MET A 461 -4.69 -21.16 13.68
N ARG A 462 -4.65 -21.75 14.88
CA ARG A 462 -4.15 -21.09 16.10
C ARG A 462 -2.68 -20.70 16.00
N GLU A 463 -1.84 -21.55 15.42
CA GLU A 463 -0.42 -21.22 15.23
C GLU A 463 -0.24 -20.04 14.25
N TYR A 464 -1.00 -20.01 13.16
CA TYR A 464 -0.97 -18.84 12.26
C TYR A 464 -1.54 -17.59 12.92
N LEU A 465 -2.62 -17.70 13.65
CA LEU A 465 -3.21 -16.58 14.38
C LEU A 465 -2.22 -15.96 15.35
N LYS A 466 -1.46 -16.79 16.08
CA LYS A 466 -0.41 -16.31 16.98
C LYS A 466 0.62 -15.45 16.23
N VAL A 467 1.12 -15.92 15.09
CA VAL A 467 2.06 -15.15 14.25
C VAL A 467 1.44 -13.84 13.77
N VAL A 468 0.16 -13.87 13.37
CA VAL A 468 -0.55 -12.66 12.94
C VAL A 468 -0.69 -11.67 14.09
N LEU A 469 -1.05 -12.12 15.30
CA LEU A 469 -1.16 -11.26 16.48
C LEU A 469 0.18 -10.64 16.87
N GLU A 470 1.30 -11.37 16.73
CA GLU A 470 2.65 -10.84 16.94
C GLU A 470 2.97 -9.71 15.93
N TRP A 471 2.59 -9.88 14.66
CA TRP A 471 2.74 -8.82 13.65
C TRP A 471 1.86 -7.61 13.95
N LEU A 472 0.57 -7.82 14.28
CA LEU A 472 -0.35 -6.73 14.60
C LEU A 472 0.12 -5.96 15.85
N GLY A 473 0.59 -6.64 16.87
CA GLY A 473 1.22 -6.01 18.04
C GLY A 473 2.44 -5.17 17.67
N ALA A 474 3.30 -5.67 16.76
CA ALA A 474 4.46 -4.94 16.28
C ALA A 474 4.11 -3.70 15.43
N TYR A 475 2.92 -3.66 14.81
CA TYR A 475 2.36 -2.49 14.13
C TYR A 475 1.60 -1.56 15.07
N ARG A 476 1.44 -1.92 16.34
CA ARG A 476 0.55 -1.24 17.29
C ARG A 476 -0.90 -1.19 16.79
N THR A 477 -1.37 -2.30 16.23
CA THR A 477 -2.73 -2.47 15.72
C THR A 477 -3.60 -3.04 16.82
N PRO A 478 -4.69 -2.35 17.25
CA PRO A 478 -5.63 -2.91 18.20
C PRO A 478 -6.36 -4.11 17.61
N VAL A 479 -6.53 -5.17 18.42
CA VAL A 479 -7.22 -6.40 18.03
C VAL A 479 -8.37 -6.69 19.01
N ILE A 480 -9.53 -7.01 18.48
CA ILE A 480 -10.69 -7.45 19.24
C ILE A 480 -10.98 -8.90 18.88
N LEU A 481 -10.96 -9.78 19.88
CA LEU A 481 -11.29 -11.21 19.73
C LEU A 481 -12.68 -11.49 20.33
N MET A 482 -13.50 -12.27 19.63
CA MET A 482 -14.82 -12.69 20.10
C MET A 482 -14.99 -14.22 20.04
#